data_f73bb1e71bc6e9de79a1d66af28b3b1f
#
_entry.id   f73bb1e71bc6e9de79a1d66af28b3b1f
#
_cell.length_a   1.000
_cell.length_b   1.000
_cell.length_c   1.000
_cell.angle_alpha   90.00
_cell.angle_beta   90.00
_cell.angle_gamma   90.00
#
_symmetry.space_group_name_H-M   'P 1'
#
loop_
_entity.id
_entity.type
_entity.pdbx_description
1 polymer ?
#
loop_
_entity_poly.entity_id
_entity_poly.type
_entity_poly.pdbx_seq_one_letter_code
_entity_poly.pdbx_strand_id
1 'polypeptide(L)'
;MQRYWQNSSRQRRTAARQICGNDATPSETNMQIIQSKKELRKGIKKARSDGKTIGFVPTMGFLHRGHLSLMRRARKENDLVVVSIFVNPTQFGPNEDLDAYPRDAQRDIALMTAESVDIAFFPAVEALYPEGYTTFVEVEGPMTEVLCGQSRPTHFRGVTTIVAKLFNMVAPDRAYFGQKDAQQAAVIRRMAVDLDFDLSIVVCPIVREADGLAMSSRNTYLSPEQRENAPQLNQALIMSREMVEKGERSGPAIRKAIESKINGAKGAVIDYVAVVNAETLAELQTLEGKVLIALAVKFGTTRLIDNIQIDVRHQLA
;
A
#
# COMPACT_ATOMS: atom_id res chain seq x y z
N MET A 1 17.32 21.09 6.00
CA MET A 1 15.93 20.88 5.58
C MET A 1 15.04 22.14 5.53
N GLN A 2 15.31 23.20 6.28
CA GLN A 2 14.52 24.46 6.25
C GLN A 2 14.66 25.30 4.98
N ARG A 3 15.67 25.11 4.14
CA ARG A 3 15.87 25.93 2.92
C ARG A 3 15.03 25.55 1.69
N TYR A 4 14.29 24.45 1.76
CA TYR A 4 13.55 23.92 0.60
C TYR A 4 12.18 24.59 0.35
N TRP A 5 11.63 25.30 1.35
CA TRP A 5 10.24 25.81 1.32
C TRP A 5 10.08 27.31 1.07
N GLN A 6 11.16 28.11 1.08
CA GLN A 6 11.05 29.58 1.00
C GLN A 6 10.98 30.16 -0.42
N ASN A 7 11.24 29.38 -1.50
CA ASN A 7 11.35 29.92 -2.86
C ASN A 7 10.15 29.69 -3.80
N SER A 8 9.01 29.18 -3.34
CA SER A 8 7.93 28.72 -4.23
C SER A 8 6.69 29.63 -4.37
N SER A 9 6.64 30.78 -3.70
CA SER A 9 5.41 31.60 -3.69
C SER A 9 5.21 32.55 -4.88
N ARG A 10 6.20 32.76 -5.73
CA ARG A 10 6.11 33.71 -6.87
C ARG A 10 5.99 33.09 -8.27
N GLN A 11 6.27 31.79 -8.45
CA GLN A 11 6.20 31.15 -9.78
C GLN A 11 4.91 30.34 -10.05
N ARG A 12 3.92 30.41 -9.18
CA ARG A 12 2.71 29.55 -9.24
C ARG A 12 1.63 29.98 -10.25
N ARG A 13 1.82 31.04 -11.05
CA ARG A 13 0.74 31.55 -11.93
C ARG A 13 0.86 31.27 -13.42
N THR A 14 1.93 30.66 -13.92
CA THR A 14 2.18 30.61 -15.38
C THR A 14 2.24 29.23 -16.00
N ALA A 15 2.31 28.14 -15.25
CA ALA A 15 2.52 26.78 -15.82
C ALA A 15 1.24 25.92 -16.01
N ALA A 16 0.08 26.39 -15.56
CA ALA A 16 -1.15 25.57 -15.56
C ALA A 16 -2.06 25.73 -16.80
N ARG A 17 -1.61 26.44 -17.87
CA ARG A 17 -2.53 26.85 -18.94
C ARG A 17 -2.41 26.10 -20.27
N GLN A 18 -1.62 25.06 -20.41
CA GLN A 18 -1.34 24.55 -21.76
C GLN A 18 -1.53 23.04 -22.02
N ILE A 19 -2.17 22.29 -21.16
CA ILE A 19 -2.54 20.89 -21.48
C ILE A 19 -3.94 20.62 -20.91
N CYS A 20 -5.00 20.86 -21.65
CA CYS A 20 -6.26 20.14 -21.73
C CYS A 20 -7.30 20.98 -22.45
N GLY A 21 -7.63 20.61 -23.68
CA GLY A 21 -8.87 21.00 -24.34
C GLY A 21 -10.00 20.11 -23.85
N ASN A 22 -11.06 20.75 -23.47
CA ASN A 22 -12.49 20.51 -23.46
C ASN A 22 -13.18 20.75 -22.12
N ASP A 23 -14.09 21.67 -22.19
CA ASP A 23 -15.08 22.20 -21.29
C ASP A 23 -15.64 21.27 -20.20
N ALA A 24 -15.08 21.38 -19.01
CA ALA A 24 -15.78 21.34 -17.73
C ALA A 24 -14.94 22.21 -16.79
N THR A 25 -15.51 23.31 -16.30
CA THR A 25 -14.87 24.11 -15.26
C THR A 25 -14.51 23.21 -14.09
N PRO A 26 -13.21 22.98 -13.77
CA PRO A 26 -12.87 22.27 -12.56
C PRO A 26 -13.27 23.20 -11.42
N SER A 27 -14.17 22.73 -10.53
CA SER A 27 -14.30 23.33 -9.22
C SER A 27 -12.88 23.43 -8.65
N GLU A 28 -12.44 24.62 -8.23
CA GLU A 28 -11.16 24.80 -7.53
C GLU A 28 -11.18 23.91 -6.30
N THR A 29 -10.65 22.70 -6.44
CA THR A 29 -10.49 21.76 -5.33
C THR A 29 -9.39 22.33 -4.45
N ASN A 30 -9.80 23.03 -3.40
CA ASN A 30 -8.90 23.70 -2.47
C ASN A 30 -8.34 22.67 -1.48
N MET A 31 -7.53 21.72 -1.98
CA MET A 31 -6.88 20.73 -1.14
C MET A 31 -6.02 21.42 -0.08
N GLN A 32 -6.27 21.08 1.18
CA GLN A 32 -5.48 21.59 2.31
C GLN A 32 -4.22 20.75 2.50
N ILE A 33 -3.05 21.39 2.44
CA ILE A 33 -1.77 20.76 2.76
C ILE A 33 -1.47 21.04 4.23
N ILE A 34 -1.45 20.00 5.05
CA ILE A 34 -1.32 20.07 6.50
C ILE A 34 -0.06 19.30 6.95
N GLN A 35 0.73 19.91 7.84
CA GLN A 35 1.90 19.27 8.44
C GLN A 35 1.73 19.02 9.95
N SER A 36 0.88 19.79 10.59
CA SER A 36 0.68 19.75 12.04
C SER A 36 -0.48 18.84 12.44
N LYS A 37 -0.27 18.01 13.46
CA LYS A 37 -1.33 17.18 14.08
C LYS A 37 -2.52 18.03 14.59
N LYS A 38 -2.24 19.24 15.07
CA LYS A 38 -3.27 20.15 15.60
C LYS A 38 -4.21 20.63 14.49
N GLU A 39 -3.64 21.03 13.34
CA GLU A 39 -4.43 21.47 12.18
C GLU A 39 -5.23 20.30 11.58
N LEU A 40 -4.62 19.12 11.44
CA LEU A 40 -5.32 17.92 11.00
C LEU A 40 -6.55 17.65 11.86
N ARG A 41 -6.37 17.57 13.20
CA ARG A 41 -7.47 17.34 14.13
C ARG A 41 -8.55 18.41 14.06
N LYS A 42 -8.17 19.67 13.82
CA LYS A 42 -9.15 20.77 13.63
C LYS A 42 -9.99 20.53 12.37
N GLY A 43 -9.36 20.18 11.24
CA GLY A 43 -10.06 19.85 9.98
C GLY A 43 -11.00 18.64 10.13
N ILE A 44 -10.52 17.58 10.78
CA ILE A 44 -11.33 16.39 11.06
C ILE A 44 -12.53 16.68 11.96
N LYS A 45 -12.33 17.43 13.06
CA LYS A 45 -13.43 17.83 13.95
C LYS A 45 -14.49 18.64 13.23
N LYS A 46 -14.07 19.57 12.35
CA LYS A 46 -15.00 20.33 11.52
C LYS A 46 -15.80 19.42 10.60
N ALA A 47 -15.14 18.52 9.87
CA ALA A 47 -15.82 17.58 8.99
C ALA A 47 -16.84 16.71 9.73
N ARG A 48 -16.49 16.23 10.92
CA ARG A 48 -17.40 15.47 11.79
C ARG A 48 -18.61 16.30 12.27
N SER A 49 -18.39 17.57 12.65
CA SER A 49 -19.50 18.45 13.02
C SER A 49 -20.43 18.77 11.84
N ASP A 50 -19.90 18.73 10.62
CA ASP A 50 -20.68 18.90 9.38
C ASP A 50 -21.36 17.58 8.92
N GLY A 51 -21.30 16.48 9.71
CA GLY A 51 -21.89 15.18 9.42
C GLY A 51 -21.20 14.38 8.31
N LYS A 52 -19.97 14.73 7.94
CA LYS A 52 -19.25 14.12 6.82
C LYS A 52 -18.63 12.77 7.18
N THR A 53 -18.73 11.82 6.26
CA THR A 53 -17.95 10.59 6.26
C THR A 53 -16.52 10.85 5.80
N ILE A 54 -15.54 10.15 6.41
CA ILE A 54 -14.11 10.36 6.20
C ILE A 54 -13.46 9.09 5.63
N GLY A 55 -12.92 9.20 4.42
CA GLY A 55 -12.06 8.20 3.81
C GLY A 55 -10.59 8.53 4.03
N PHE A 56 -9.78 7.53 4.38
CA PHE A 56 -8.36 7.70 4.64
C PHE A 56 -7.49 6.79 3.77
N VAL A 57 -6.44 7.36 3.16
CA VAL A 57 -5.46 6.63 2.34
C VAL A 57 -4.06 6.89 2.91
N PRO A 58 -3.52 5.99 3.77
CA PRO A 58 -2.14 6.11 4.25
C PRO A 58 -1.15 5.69 3.15
N THR A 59 -0.15 6.53 2.87
CA THR A 59 0.89 6.25 1.89
C THR A 59 2.27 6.72 2.37
N MET A 60 3.32 6.23 1.70
CA MET A 60 4.68 6.73 1.89
C MET A 60 5.08 7.77 0.83
N GLY A 61 4.18 8.16 -0.06
CA GLY A 61 4.49 9.06 -1.17
C GLY A 61 5.06 8.36 -2.40
N PHE A 62 5.63 9.15 -3.31
CA PHE A 62 6.02 8.75 -4.66
C PHE A 62 4.88 8.03 -5.37
N LEU A 63 3.75 8.74 -5.43
CA LEU A 63 2.46 8.20 -5.83
C LEU A 63 2.49 7.68 -7.27
N HIS A 64 1.75 6.60 -7.50
CA HIS A 64 1.54 5.98 -8.79
C HIS A 64 0.08 5.57 -8.97
N ARG A 65 -0.32 5.12 -10.15
CA ARG A 65 -1.71 4.75 -10.49
C ARG A 65 -2.36 3.80 -9.48
N GLY A 66 -1.56 2.94 -8.82
CA GLY A 66 -2.04 2.10 -7.72
C GLY A 66 -2.55 2.92 -6.53
N HIS A 67 -1.80 3.92 -6.07
CA HIS A 67 -2.25 4.82 -5.00
C HIS A 67 -3.45 5.67 -5.44
N LEU A 68 -3.45 6.17 -6.69
CA LEU A 68 -4.56 6.97 -7.22
C LEU A 68 -5.88 6.16 -7.27
N SER A 69 -5.81 4.85 -7.52
CA SER A 69 -7.01 4.00 -7.48
C SER A 69 -7.64 3.92 -6.08
N LEU A 70 -6.81 3.96 -5.00
CA LEU A 70 -7.29 4.03 -3.62
C LEU A 70 -8.01 5.35 -3.36
N MET A 71 -7.42 6.47 -3.82
CA MET A 71 -8.00 7.81 -3.65
C MET A 71 -9.33 7.95 -4.39
N ARG A 72 -9.42 7.45 -5.64
CA ARG A 72 -10.69 7.41 -6.41
C ARG A 72 -11.76 6.60 -5.69
N ARG A 73 -11.39 5.46 -5.14
CA ARG A 73 -12.31 4.63 -4.36
C ARG A 73 -12.75 5.35 -3.08
N ALA A 74 -11.82 5.98 -2.36
CA ALA A 74 -12.12 6.77 -1.18
C ALA A 74 -13.05 7.95 -1.51
N ARG A 75 -12.78 8.68 -2.59
CA ARG A 75 -13.61 9.80 -3.04
C ARG A 75 -15.05 9.39 -3.38
N LYS A 76 -15.20 8.22 -4.00
CA LYS A 76 -16.51 7.69 -4.38
C LYS A 76 -17.38 7.32 -3.16
N GLU A 77 -16.76 6.96 -2.06
CA GLU A 77 -17.43 6.34 -0.90
C GLU A 77 -17.49 7.26 0.33
N ASN A 78 -16.88 8.45 0.28
CA ASN A 78 -16.82 9.35 1.43
C ASN A 78 -16.94 10.82 1.00
N ASP A 79 -17.42 11.65 1.94
CA ASP A 79 -17.59 13.10 1.75
C ASP A 79 -16.28 13.87 1.89
N LEU A 80 -15.30 13.33 2.64
CA LEU A 80 -13.98 13.92 2.83
C LEU A 80 -12.91 12.84 2.68
N VAL A 81 -11.91 13.14 1.85
CA VAL A 81 -10.76 12.25 1.62
C VAL A 81 -9.50 12.86 2.22
N VAL A 82 -8.87 12.09 3.11
CA VAL A 82 -7.58 12.41 3.71
C VAL A 82 -6.53 11.46 3.17
N VAL A 83 -5.40 11.99 2.72
CA VAL A 83 -4.23 11.20 2.30
C VAL A 83 -3.05 11.61 3.16
N SER A 84 -2.34 10.64 3.75
CA SER A 84 -1.06 10.92 4.39
C SER A 84 0.11 10.55 3.49
N ILE A 85 1.15 11.38 3.50
CA ILE A 85 2.45 11.11 2.86
C ILE A 85 3.49 11.07 3.97
N PHE A 86 3.90 9.87 4.38
CA PHE A 86 4.87 9.70 5.45
C PHE A 86 5.74 8.46 5.23
N VAL A 87 7.02 8.68 4.95
CA VAL A 87 8.02 7.60 4.90
C VAL A 87 8.36 7.23 6.34
N ASN A 88 7.76 6.15 6.83
CA ASN A 88 7.85 5.74 8.23
C ASN A 88 9.18 5.04 8.52
N PRO A 89 10.11 5.63 9.29
CA PRO A 89 11.42 5.03 9.52
C PRO A 89 11.35 3.72 10.32
N THR A 90 10.33 3.54 11.17
CA THR A 90 10.25 2.38 12.08
C THR A 90 9.86 1.08 11.39
N GLN A 91 9.42 1.13 10.12
CA GLN A 91 9.08 -0.05 9.34
C GLN A 91 10.22 -0.51 8.40
N PHE A 92 11.36 0.17 8.42
CA PHE A 92 12.54 -0.19 7.65
C PHE A 92 13.60 -0.82 8.55
N GLY A 93 14.14 -1.94 8.11
CA GLY A 93 15.30 -2.57 8.74
C GLY A 93 16.62 -1.82 8.44
N PRO A 94 17.70 -2.13 9.16
CA PRO A 94 18.99 -1.43 9.00
C PRO A 94 19.57 -1.46 7.58
N ASN A 95 19.22 -2.47 6.79
CA ASN A 95 19.76 -2.69 5.43
C ASN A 95 18.67 -2.48 4.36
N GLU A 96 17.58 -1.78 4.67
CA GLU A 96 16.52 -1.48 3.74
C GLU A 96 16.66 -0.07 3.12
N ASP A 97 15.85 0.21 2.12
CA ASP A 97 15.92 1.37 1.23
C ASP A 97 15.37 2.68 1.82
N LEU A 98 15.42 2.90 3.15
CA LEU A 98 14.85 4.10 3.78
C LEU A 98 15.42 5.40 3.19
N ASP A 99 16.75 5.49 3.08
CA ASP A 99 17.41 6.70 2.56
C ASP A 99 17.20 6.87 1.05
N ALA A 100 17.19 5.76 0.33
CA ALA A 100 16.99 5.72 -1.12
C ALA A 100 15.50 5.79 -1.52
N TYR A 101 14.55 5.66 -0.57
CA TYR A 101 13.12 5.66 -0.88
C TYR A 101 12.73 6.96 -1.59
N PRO A 102 12.12 6.88 -2.79
CA PRO A 102 11.88 8.05 -3.63
C PRO A 102 10.88 9.02 -3.00
N ARG A 103 11.14 10.32 -3.16
CA ARG A 103 10.31 11.41 -2.64
C ARG A 103 10.15 12.50 -3.67
N ASP A 104 8.92 12.85 -4.00
CA ASP A 104 8.57 13.95 -4.89
C ASP A 104 7.25 14.59 -4.43
N ALA A 105 7.36 15.48 -3.44
CA ALA A 105 6.20 16.09 -2.81
C ALA A 105 5.38 16.97 -3.79
N GLN A 106 6.04 17.65 -4.75
CA GLN A 106 5.33 18.51 -5.71
C GLN A 106 4.47 17.67 -6.66
N ARG A 107 5.06 16.60 -7.20
CA ARG A 107 4.35 15.63 -8.05
C ARG A 107 3.21 14.94 -7.29
N ASP A 108 3.44 14.54 -6.04
CA ASP A 108 2.42 13.90 -5.21
C ASP A 108 1.26 14.85 -4.94
N ILE A 109 1.52 16.13 -4.62
CA ILE A 109 0.48 17.16 -4.44
C ILE A 109 -0.33 17.33 -5.72
N ALA A 110 0.30 17.43 -6.88
CA ALA A 110 -0.40 17.57 -8.16
C ALA A 110 -1.31 16.37 -8.44
N LEU A 111 -0.82 15.15 -8.18
CA LEU A 111 -1.59 13.92 -8.36
C LEU A 111 -2.79 13.84 -7.39
N MET A 112 -2.61 14.19 -6.12
CA MET A 112 -3.69 14.22 -5.13
C MET A 112 -4.76 15.27 -5.46
N THR A 113 -4.34 16.44 -5.95
CA THR A 113 -5.26 17.49 -6.40
C THR A 113 -6.12 17.00 -7.55
N ALA A 114 -5.51 16.31 -8.54
CA ALA A 114 -6.24 15.72 -9.68
C ALA A 114 -7.25 14.65 -9.26
N GLU A 115 -7.02 13.95 -8.15
CA GLU A 115 -7.94 12.95 -7.59
C GLU A 115 -8.92 13.53 -6.55
N SER A 116 -9.04 14.86 -6.46
CA SER A 116 -9.96 15.56 -5.57
C SER A 116 -9.80 15.19 -4.09
N VAL A 117 -8.56 15.05 -3.62
CA VAL A 117 -8.22 14.88 -2.21
C VAL A 117 -8.49 16.19 -1.48
N ASP A 118 -9.15 16.12 -0.31
CA ASP A 118 -9.49 17.32 0.50
C ASP A 118 -8.34 17.74 1.43
N ILE A 119 -7.69 16.75 2.06
CA ILE A 119 -6.58 16.98 3.01
C ILE A 119 -5.40 16.09 2.65
N ALA A 120 -4.25 16.72 2.39
CA ALA A 120 -2.96 16.07 2.25
C ALA A 120 -2.13 16.31 3.52
N PHE A 121 -1.84 15.25 4.28
CA PHE A 121 -1.12 15.30 5.54
C PHE A 121 0.34 14.87 5.35
N PHE A 122 1.28 15.80 5.57
CA PHE A 122 2.73 15.62 5.44
C PHE A 122 3.43 15.85 6.79
N PRO A 123 3.29 14.95 7.76
CA PRO A 123 3.94 15.13 9.07
C PRO A 123 5.46 14.96 8.98
N ALA A 124 6.20 15.69 9.80
CA ALA A 124 7.61 15.42 10.05
C ALA A 124 7.77 14.18 10.96
N VAL A 125 8.94 13.54 10.90
CA VAL A 125 9.25 12.35 11.72
C VAL A 125 9.13 12.68 13.21
N GLU A 126 9.70 13.80 13.64
CA GLU A 126 9.70 14.27 15.02
C GLU A 126 8.28 14.59 15.54
N ALA A 127 7.37 14.95 14.63
CA ALA A 127 5.97 15.16 14.98
C ALA A 127 5.27 13.85 15.35
N LEU A 128 5.64 12.74 14.70
CA LEU A 128 5.06 11.43 14.97
C LEU A 128 5.84 10.63 16.01
N TYR A 129 7.15 10.76 16.02
CA TYR A 129 8.07 10.09 16.94
C TYR A 129 8.94 11.15 17.64
N PRO A 130 8.40 11.88 18.65
CA PRO A 130 9.18 12.86 19.42
C PRO A 130 10.23 12.17 20.27
N GLU A 131 11.18 12.94 20.76
CA GLU A 131 12.15 12.46 21.75
C GLU A 131 11.44 11.80 22.94
N GLY A 132 11.96 10.68 23.41
CA GLY A 132 11.34 9.89 24.48
C GLY A 132 10.14 9.02 24.03
N TYR A 133 9.87 8.88 22.74
CA TYR A 133 8.84 7.99 22.24
C TYR A 133 9.15 6.51 22.52
N THR A 134 8.27 5.83 23.26
CA THR A 134 8.48 4.44 23.73
C THR A 134 7.34 3.49 23.49
N THR A 135 6.18 3.97 22.99
CA THR A 135 4.98 3.17 22.81
C THR A 135 4.90 2.59 21.40
N PHE A 136 4.66 1.29 21.30
CA PHE A 136 4.47 0.58 20.04
C PHE A 136 3.16 -0.21 20.05
N VAL A 137 2.63 -0.47 18.86
CA VAL A 137 1.52 -1.41 18.65
C VAL A 137 2.09 -2.59 17.88
N GLU A 138 1.88 -3.79 18.38
CA GLU A 138 2.38 -5.02 17.78
C GLU A 138 1.27 -6.05 17.68
N VAL A 139 1.16 -6.71 16.53
CA VAL A 139 0.33 -7.89 16.34
C VAL A 139 1.27 -9.08 16.39
N GLU A 140 1.13 -9.90 17.43
CA GLU A 140 1.97 -11.07 17.66
C GLU A 140 1.41 -12.32 16.97
N GLY A 141 2.26 -13.32 16.79
CA GLY A 141 1.92 -14.65 16.32
C GLY A 141 2.14 -14.85 14.80
N PRO A 142 1.66 -15.99 14.27
CA PRO A 142 2.04 -16.48 12.94
C PRO A 142 1.81 -15.49 11.81
N MET A 143 0.81 -14.61 11.93
CA MET A 143 0.47 -13.63 10.89
C MET A 143 1.60 -12.64 10.60
N THR A 144 2.44 -12.34 11.58
CA THR A 144 3.56 -11.41 11.46
C THR A 144 4.93 -12.09 11.41
N GLU A 145 4.98 -13.43 11.54
CA GLU A 145 6.20 -14.23 11.53
C GLU A 145 6.45 -14.94 10.20
N VAL A 146 5.43 -15.03 9.33
CA VAL A 146 5.53 -15.66 8.01
C VAL A 146 5.71 -14.64 6.90
N LEU A 147 5.99 -15.08 5.67
CA LEU A 147 6.07 -14.23 4.46
C LEU A 147 7.06 -13.06 4.65
N CYS A 148 6.58 -11.81 4.49
CA CYS A 148 7.39 -10.61 4.73
C CYS A 148 7.87 -10.50 6.18
N GLY A 149 7.13 -10.99 7.16
CA GLY A 149 7.53 -10.96 8.58
C GLY A 149 8.76 -11.79 8.85
N GLN A 150 8.93 -12.91 8.19
CA GLN A 150 10.11 -13.77 8.34
C GLN A 150 11.40 -13.06 7.86
N SER A 151 11.34 -12.36 6.75
CA SER A 151 12.50 -11.66 6.18
C SER A 151 12.67 -10.24 6.75
N ARG A 152 11.65 -9.69 7.44
CA ARG A 152 11.61 -8.32 7.98
C ARG A 152 11.01 -8.29 9.40
N PRO A 153 11.70 -8.81 10.44
CA PRO A 153 11.10 -9.10 11.76
C PRO A 153 10.46 -7.91 12.46
N THR A 154 10.92 -6.67 12.25
CA THR A 154 10.37 -5.47 12.90
C THR A 154 9.38 -4.68 12.03
N HIS A 155 9.21 -5.11 10.79
CA HIS A 155 8.43 -4.37 9.79
C HIS A 155 6.99 -4.13 10.24
N PHE A 156 6.27 -5.18 10.61
CA PHE A 156 4.86 -5.07 10.97
C PHE A 156 4.62 -4.29 12.25
N ARG A 157 5.51 -4.37 13.24
CA ARG A 157 5.46 -3.51 14.42
C ARG A 157 5.56 -2.02 14.05
N GLY A 158 6.42 -1.69 13.09
CA GLY A 158 6.49 -0.33 12.55
C GLY A 158 5.22 0.09 11.82
N VAL A 159 4.66 -0.80 10.98
CA VAL A 159 3.42 -0.56 10.23
C VAL A 159 2.22 -0.37 11.16
N THR A 160 1.99 -1.30 12.10
CA THR A 160 0.85 -1.24 13.02
C THR A 160 0.93 -0.01 13.93
N THR A 161 2.13 0.33 14.40
CA THR A 161 2.34 1.54 15.20
C THR A 161 1.97 2.80 14.44
N ILE A 162 2.47 3.00 13.23
CA ILE A 162 2.16 4.23 12.47
C ILE A 162 0.70 4.26 12.05
N VAL A 163 0.13 3.16 11.59
CA VAL A 163 -1.27 3.10 11.16
C VAL A 163 -2.20 3.37 12.33
N ALA A 164 -1.97 2.79 13.51
CA ALA A 164 -2.75 3.07 14.72
C ALA A 164 -2.70 4.57 15.10
N LYS A 165 -1.51 5.19 15.03
CA LYS A 165 -1.36 6.64 15.26
C LYS A 165 -2.15 7.46 14.24
N LEU A 166 -2.11 7.10 12.97
CA LEU A 166 -2.86 7.78 11.91
C LEU A 166 -4.37 7.59 12.07
N PHE A 167 -4.83 6.38 12.44
CA PHE A 167 -6.24 6.14 12.74
C PHE A 167 -6.72 7.02 13.90
N ASN A 168 -5.96 7.12 14.98
CA ASN A 168 -6.28 8.00 16.11
C ASN A 168 -6.28 9.50 15.76
N MET A 169 -5.55 9.93 14.73
CA MET A 169 -5.51 11.34 14.30
C MET A 169 -6.60 11.70 13.30
N VAL A 170 -6.92 10.78 12.39
CA VAL A 170 -7.88 10.98 11.31
C VAL A 170 -9.28 10.50 11.71
N ALA A 171 -9.37 9.49 12.60
CA ALA A 171 -10.62 8.82 12.97
C ALA A 171 -11.52 8.56 11.74
N PRO A 172 -11.04 7.80 10.73
CA PRO A 172 -11.77 7.62 9.48
C PRO A 172 -12.94 6.65 9.64
N ASP A 173 -13.97 6.76 8.79
CA ASP A 173 -15.01 5.72 8.66
C ASP A 173 -14.49 4.55 7.82
N ARG A 174 -13.63 4.85 6.84
CA ARG A 174 -13.01 3.84 5.96
C ARG A 174 -11.55 4.16 5.71
N ALA A 175 -10.69 3.15 5.84
CA ALA A 175 -9.28 3.24 5.47
C ALA A 175 -8.97 2.29 4.29
N TYR A 176 -8.26 2.80 3.28
CA TYR A 176 -8.05 2.12 1.99
C TYR A 176 -6.62 1.63 1.85
N PHE A 177 -6.46 0.35 1.54
CA PHE A 177 -5.18 -0.32 1.35
C PHE A 177 -5.17 -1.10 0.05
N GLY A 178 -3.99 -1.24 -0.56
CA GLY A 178 -3.84 -2.05 -1.78
C GLY A 178 -3.67 -3.54 -1.46
N GLN A 179 -4.36 -4.41 -2.21
CA GLN A 179 -4.18 -5.87 -2.13
C GLN A 179 -2.74 -6.29 -2.41
N LYS A 180 -1.96 -5.50 -3.15
CA LYS A 180 -0.54 -5.79 -3.39
C LYS A 180 0.21 -6.10 -2.09
N ASP A 181 -0.09 -5.39 -1.02
CA ASP A 181 0.47 -5.56 0.31
C ASP A 181 -0.50 -6.39 1.19
N ALA A 182 -0.89 -7.58 0.69
CA ALA A 182 -1.96 -8.41 1.25
C ALA A 182 -1.72 -8.78 2.72
N GLN A 183 -0.49 -9.16 3.10
CA GLN A 183 -0.15 -9.44 4.49
C GLN A 183 -0.31 -8.20 5.36
N GLN A 184 0.14 -7.03 4.90
CA GLN A 184 -0.06 -5.76 5.61
C GLN A 184 -1.55 -5.48 5.84
N ALA A 185 -2.38 -5.68 4.81
CA ALA A 185 -3.82 -5.46 4.93
C ALA A 185 -4.48 -6.42 5.95
N ALA A 186 -4.04 -7.69 5.99
CA ALA A 186 -4.51 -8.68 6.97
C ALA A 186 -4.09 -8.29 8.40
N VAL A 187 -2.83 -7.93 8.62
CA VAL A 187 -2.30 -7.50 9.93
C VAL A 187 -3.00 -6.22 10.42
N ILE A 188 -3.20 -5.22 9.54
CA ILE A 188 -3.92 -3.98 9.91
C ILE A 188 -5.38 -4.28 10.24
N ARG A 189 -6.04 -5.18 9.51
CA ARG A 189 -7.42 -5.60 9.84
C ARG A 189 -7.48 -6.28 11.20
N ARG A 190 -6.52 -7.14 11.52
CA ARG A 190 -6.42 -7.79 12.84
C ARG A 190 -6.25 -6.74 13.95
N MET A 191 -5.29 -5.83 13.78
CA MET A 191 -5.07 -4.72 14.70
C MET A 191 -6.34 -3.87 14.91
N ALA A 192 -7.06 -3.58 13.83
CA ALA A 192 -8.26 -2.75 13.92
C ALA A 192 -9.37 -3.43 14.73
N VAL A 193 -9.53 -4.74 14.57
CA VAL A 193 -10.47 -5.55 15.37
C VAL A 193 -10.05 -5.63 16.84
N ASP A 194 -8.77 -5.94 17.10
CA ASP A 194 -8.26 -6.15 18.46
C ASP A 194 -8.22 -4.88 19.32
N LEU A 195 -8.10 -3.72 18.67
CA LEU A 195 -8.07 -2.41 19.33
C LEU A 195 -9.40 -1.66 19.23
N ASP A 196 -10.48 -2.34 18.82
CA ASP A 196 -11.83 -1.77 18.72
C ASP A 196 -11.89 -0.46 17.91
N PHE A 197 -11.11 -0.34 16.83
CA PHE A 197 -11.20 0.80 15.95
C PHE A 197 -12.54 0.80 15.21
N ASP A 198 -13.34 1.85 15.39
CA ASP A 198 -14.62 2.03 14.71
C ASP A 198 -14.42 2.51 13.27
N LEU A 199 -13.92 1.63 12.42
CA LEU A 199 -13.69 1.89 10.99
C LEU A 199 -13.74 0.61 10.14
N SER A 200 -13.94 0.76 8.85
CA SER A 200 -13.85 -0.35 7.89
C SER A 200 -12.52 -0.33 7.13
N ILE A 201 -11.82 -1.46 7.07
CA ILE A 201 -10.63 -1.64 6.22
C ILE A 201 -11.07 -2.10 4.83
N VAL A 202 -10.88 -1.23 3.83
CA VAL A 202 -11.21 -1.49 2.41
C VAL A 202 -9.94 -1.89 1.67
N VAL A 203 -9.90 -3.11 1.15
CA VAL A 203 -8.79 -3.59 0.31
C VAL A 203 -9.15 -3.43 -1.16
N CYS A 204 -8.35 -2.67 -1.90
CA CYS A 204 -8.55 -2.39 -3.31
C CYS A 204 -7.68 -3.31 -4.19
N PRO A 205 -8.16 -3.70 -5.39
CA PRO A 205 -7.43 -4.57 -6.31
C PRO A 205 -6.04 -4.04 -6.69
N ILE A 206 -5.16 -4.96 -7.07
CA ILE A 206 -3.82 -4.62 -7.57
C ILE A 206 -3.95 -3.90 -8.92
N VAL A 207 -3.35 -2.73 -9.04
CA VAL A 207 -3.17 -2.04 -10.32
C VAL A 207 -1.86 -2.49 -10.94
N ARG A 208 -1.90 -2.84 -12.22
CA ARG A 208 -0.76 -3.36 -12.96
C ARG A 208 -0.34 -2.44 -14.09
N GLU A 209 0.90 -2.57 -14.50
CA GLU A 209 1.41 -2.00 -15.75
C GLU A 209 0.89 -2.80 -16.95
N ALA A 210 1.09 -2.31 -18.18
CA ALA A 210 0.55 -2.93 -19.39
C ALA A 210 1.02 -4.38 -19.61
N ASP A 211 2.21 -4.71 -19.12
CA ASP A 211 2.81 -6.06 -19.18
C ASP A 211 2.45 -6.97 -18.00
N GLY A 212 1.59 -6.47 -17.09
CA GLY A 212 1.11 -7.23 -15.95
C GLY A 212 1.89 -7.04 -14.67
N LEU A 213 3.06 -6.37 -14.68
CA LEU A 213 3.81 -6.09 -13.45
C LEU A 213 2.98 -5.26 -12.46
N ALA A 214 2.91 -5.68 -11.20
CA ALA A 214 2.25 -4.91 -10.15
C ALA A 214 2.92 -3.55 -9.97
N MET A 215 2.14 -2.45 -9.95
CA MET A 215 2.69 -1.12 -9.77
C MET A 215 3.34 -0.96 -8.40
N SER A 216 4.55 -0.45 -8.39
CA SER A 216 5.34 -0.18 -7.18
C SER A 216 6.28 0.99 -7.40
N SER A 217 6.49 1.80 -6.37
CA SER A 217 7.53 2.84 -6.38
C SER A 217 8.93 2.25 -6.59
N ARG A 218 9.14 1.00 -6.17
CA ARG A 218 10.41 0.27 -6.35
C ARG A 218 10.66 -0.22 -7.78
N ASN A 219 9.67 -0.20 -8.67
CA ASN A 219 9.88 -0.55 -10.08
C ASN A 219 10.90 0.38 -10.75
N THR A 220 11.06 1.60 -10.25
CA THR A 220 12.03 2.58 -10.75
C THR A 220 13.50 2.21 -10.48
N TYR A 221 13.74 1.25 -9.57
CA TYR A 221 15.09 0.77 -9.26
C TYR A 221 15.58 -0.31 -10.20
N LEU A 222 14.68 -0.93 -10.98
CA LEU A 222 15.02 -2.03 -11.88
C LEU A 222 15.88 -1.54 -13.05
N SER A 223 16.96 -2.27 -13.34
CA SER A 223 17.67 -2.13 -14.59
C SER A 223 16.76 -2.55 -15.77
N PRO A 224 17.06 -2.15 -17.02
CA PRO A 224 16.27 -2.58 -18.17
C PRO A 224 16.08 -4.10 -18.25
N GLU A 225 17.12 -4.87 -18.01
CA GLU A 225 17.08 -6.33 -18.01
C GLU A 225 16.20 -6.89 -16.88
N GLN A 226 16.32 -6.34 -15.67
CA GLN A 226 15.47 -6.73 -14.53
C GLN A 226 14.00 -6.36 -14.79
N ARG A 227 13.75 -5.21 -15.37
CA ARG A 227 12.40 -4.73 -15.71
C ARG A 227 11.72 -5.63 -16.75
N GLU A 228 12.47 -6.15 -17.73
CA GLU A 228 11.98 -7.09 -18.74
C GLU A 228 11.57 -8.43 -18.10
N ASN A 229 12.29 -8.87 -17.07
CA ASN A 229 12.04 -10.15 -16.40
C ASN A 229 10.98 -10.06 -15.27
N ALA A 230 10.78 -8.89 -14.66
CA ALA A 230 9.86 -8.71 -13.54
C ALA A 230 8.39 -9.12 -13.82
N PRO A 231 7.81 -9.00 -15.02
CA PRO A 231 6.46 -9.48 -15.34
C PRO A 231 6.25 -10.98 -15.16
N GLN A 232 7.34 -11.79 -15.10
CA GLN A 232 7.27 -13.21 -14.82
C GLN A 232 6.56 -13.51 -13.47
N LEU A 233 6.61 -12.57 -12.50
CA LEU A 233 5.91 -12.69 -11.22
C LEU A 233 4.40 -12.85 -11.44
N ASN A 234 3.80 -11.94 -12.20
CA ASN A 234 2.38 -11.99 -12.50
C ASN A 234 2.02 -13.18 -13.39
N GLN A 235 2.88 -13.54 -14.35
CA GLN A 235 2.65 -14.71 -15.20
C GLN A 235 2.63 -16.00 -14.39
N ALA A 236 3.51 -16.15 -13.37
CA ALA A 236 3.51 -17.28 -12.46
C ALA A 236 2.23 -17.36 -11.61
N LEU A 237 1.71 -16.21 -11.18
CA LEU A 237 0.43 -16.13 -10.47
C LEU A 237 -0.76 -16.46 -11.37
N ILE A 238 -0.78 -16.00 -12.63
CA ILE A 238 -1.83 -16.35 -13.61
C ILE A 238 -1.80 -17.87 -13.85
N MET A 239 -0.63 -18.44 -14.11
CA MET A 239 -0.47 -19.88 -14.26
C MET A 239 -1.01 -20.66 -13.05
N SER A 240 -0.72 -20.20 -11.83
CA SER A 240 -1.23 -20.86 -10.62
C SER A 240 -2.75 -20.80 -10.51
N ARG A 241 -3.37 -19.69 -10.92
CA ARG A 241 -4.84 -19.57 -11.01
C ARG A 241 -5.41 -20.59 -11.99
N GLU A 242 -4.84 -20.68 -13.17
CA GLU A 242 -5.27 -21.67 -14.19
C GLU A 242 -5.15 -23.12 -13.68
N MET A 243 -4.10 -23.44 -12.90
CA MET A 243 -3.97 -24.75 -12.26
C MET A 243 -5.15 -25.03 -11.32
N VAL A 244 -5.50 -24.05 -10.47
CA VAL A 244 -6.63 -24.18 -9.54
C VAL A 244 -7.96 -24.32 -10.31
N GLU A 245 -8.16 -23.56 -11.37
CA GLU A 245 -9.34 -23.62 -12.23
C GLU A 245 -9.47 -24.97 -12.94
N LYS A 246 -8.34 -25.63 -13.27
CA LYS A 246 -8.28 -26.99 -13.83
C LYS A 246 -8.38 -28.11 -12.78
N GLY A 247 -8.59 -27.76 -11.51
CA GLY A 247 -8.83 -28.73 -10.44
C GLY A 247 -7.64 -29.03 -9.54
N GLU A 248 -6.46 -28.39 -9.72
CA GLU A 248 -5.36 -28.56 -8.77
C GLU A 248 -5.75 -27.99 -7.38
N ARG A 249 -5.50 -28.79 -6.35
CA ARG A 249 -5.81 -28.41 -4.95
C ARG A 249 -4.61 -28.58 -4.02
N SER A 250 -3.48 -29.08 -4.49
CA SER A 250 -2.26 -29.24 -3.69
C SER A 250 -1.50 -27.92 -3.59
N GLY A 251 -1.43 -27.34 -2.38
CA GLY A 251 -0.61 -26.16 -2.10
C GLY A 251 0.86 -26.34 -2.47
N PRO A 252 1.51 -27.48 -2.07
CA PRO A 252 2.89 -27.79 -2.47
C PRO A 252 3.09 -27.89 -3.99
N ALA A 253 2.13 -28.47 -4.75
CA ALA A 253 2.24 -28.57 -6.21
C ALA A 253 2.19 -27.18 -6.87
N ILE A 254 1.28 -26.31 -6.42
CA ILE A 254 1.18 -24.93 -6.91
C ILE A 254 2.45 -24.14 -6.58
N ARG A 255 2.95 -24.24 -5.34
CA ARG A 255 4.21 -23.59 -4.93
C ARG A 255 5.36 -24.00 -5.85
N LYS A 256 5.55 -25.30 -6.04
CA LYS A 256 6.62 -25.86 -6.89
C LYS A 256 6.52 -25.34 -8.34
N ALA A 257 5.32 -25.25 -8.90
CA ALA A 257 5.11 -24.73 -10.24
C ALA A 257 5.50 -23.25 -10.36
N ILE A 258 5.12 -22.43 -9.38
CA ILE A 258 5.49 -21.01 -9.31
C ILE A 258 7.02 -20.86 -9.18
N GLU A 259 7.65 -21.60 -8.26
CA GLU A 259 9.10 -21.59 -8.06
C GLU A 259 9.85 -21.97 -9.34
N SER A 260 9.42 -23.01 -10.04
CA SER A 260 9.98 -23.41 -11.33
C SER A 260 9.87 -22.31 -12.38
N LYS A 261 8.72 -21.64 -12.47
CA LYS A 261 8.50 -20.53 -13.41
C LYS A 261 9.40 -19.33 -13.09
N ILE A 262 9.51 -18.94 -11.82
CA ILE A 262 10.31 -17.79 -11.39
C ILE A 262 11.81 -18.07 -11.54
N ASN A 263 12.27 -19.29 -11.26
CA ASN A 263 13.68 -19.68 -11.45
C ASN A 263 14.12 -19.62 -12.93
N GLY A 264 13.19 -19.63 -13.87
CA GLY A 264 13.46 -19.38 -15.28
C GLY A 264 13.64 -17.90 -15.63
N ALA A 265 13.29 -16.97 -14.73
CA ALA A 265 13.45 -15.53 -14.96
C ALA A 265 14.90 -15.09 -14.63
N LYS A 266 15.57 -14.45 -15.58
CA LYS A 266 16.96 -14.05 -15.42
C LYS A 266 17.15 -13.05 -14.29
N GLY A 267 18.04 -13.34 -13.35
CA GLY A 267 18.36 -12.48 -12.22
C GLY A 267 17.34 -12.50 -11.08
N ALA A 268 16.31 -13.36 -11.15
CA ALA A 268 15.35 -13.53 -10.08
C ALA A 268 15.91 -14.40 -8.94
N VAL A 269 15.74 -13.94 -7.71
CA VAL A 269 16.04 -14.71 -6.49
C VAL A 269 14.77 -14.73 -5.64
N ILE A 270 14.21 -15.91 -5.46
CA ILE A 270 13.00 -16.10 -4.65
C ILE A 270 13.32 -15.82 -3.18
N ASP A 271 12.56 -14.93 -2.54
CA ASP A 271 12.56 -14.74 -1.11
C ASP A 271 11.53 -15.69 -0.46
N TYR A 272 10.30 -15.68 -0.97
CA TYR A 272 9.30 -16.70 -0.66
C TYR A 272 8.29 -16.90 -1.80
N VAL A 273 7.70 -18.10 -1.83
CA VAL A 273 6.43 -18.41 -2.51
C VAL A 273 5.54 -19.10 -1.49
N ALA A 274 4.33 -18.62 -1.32
CA ALA A 274 3.41 -19.09 -0.29
C ALA A 274 2.00 -19.30 -0.84
N VAL A 275 1.38 -20.39 -0.37
CA VAL A 275 -0.03 -20.69 -0.59
C VAL A 275 -0.68 -20.80 0.78
N VAL A 276 -1.47 -19.78 1.14
CA VAL A 276 -1.96 -19.60 2.50
C VAL A 276 -3.44 -19.25 2.53
N ASN A 277 -4.07 -19.44 3.68
CA ASN A 277 -5.40 -18.89 3.94
C ASN A 277 -5.33 -17.35 3.91
N ALA A 278 -6.24 -16.70 3.19
CA ALA A 278 -6.21 -15.25 2.97
C ALA A 278 -6.48 -14.41 4.23
N GLU A 279 -7.07 -15.00 5.27
CA GLU A 279 -7.45 -14.30 6.50
C GLU A 279 -6.45 -14.56 7.64
N THR A 280 -6.01 -15.81 7.80
CA THR A 280 -5.13 -16.22 8.91
C THR A 280 -3.65 -16.28 8.53
N LEU A 281 -3.34 -16.30 7.22
CA LEU A 281 -2.02 -16.53 6.63
C LEU A 281 -1.40 -17.89 6.99
N ALA A 282 -2.18 -18.82 7.52
CA ALA A 282 -1.75 -20.19 7.75
C ALA A 282 -1.50 -20.92 6.43
N GLU A 283 -0.44 -21.69 6.37
CA GLU A 283 -0.07 -22.46 5.18
C GLU A 283 -1.14 -23.52 4.84
N LEU A 284 -1.47 -23.63 3.56
CA LEU A 284 -2.45 -24.61 3.07
C LEU A 284 -1.78 -25.75 2.34
N GLN A 285 -1.91 -26.97 2.85
CA GLN A 285 -1.52 -28.19 2.15
C GLN A 285 -2.54 -28.52 1.05
N THR A 286 -3.81 -28.34 1.35
CA THR A 286 -4.92 -28.47 0.39
C THR A 286 -5.66 -27.13 0.32
N LEU A 287 -5.95 -26.68 -0.89
CA LEU A 287 -6.65 -25.43 -1.13
C LEU A 287 -8.12 -25.55 -0.80
N GLU A 288 -8.61 -24.69 0.11
CA GLU A 288 -10.01 -24.56 0.50
C GLU A 288 -10.33 -23.12 0.90
N GLY A 289 -11.57 -22.69 0.69
CA GLY A 289 -12.06 -21.35 1.06
C GLY A 289 -11.30 -20.24 0.35
N LYS A 290 -11.00 -19.17 1.09
CA LYS A 290 -10.27 -18.00 0.56
C LYS A 290 -8.76 -18.24 0.63
N VAL A 291 -8.16 -18.45 -0.52
CA VAL A 291 -6.73 -18.72 -0.68
C VAL A 291 -6.00 -17.46 -1.14
N LEU A 292 -4.88 -17.16 -0.51
CA LEU A 292 -3.89 -16.18 -0.96
C LEU A 292 -2.67 -16.92 -1.50
N ILE A 293 -2.34 -16.71 -2.77
CA ILE A 293 -1.07 -17.15 -3.37
C ILE A 293 -0.20 -15.91 -3.48
N ALA A 294 0.91 -15.86 -2.74
CA ALA A 294 1.76 -14.70 -2.61
C ALA A 294 3.22 -15.05 -2.87
N LEU A 295 3.96 -14.12 -3.43
CA LEU A 295 5.39 -14.25 -3.69
C LEU A 295 6.16 -12.97 -3.41
N ALA A 296 7.43 -13.15 -3.05
CA ALA A 296 8.42 -12.10 -3.02
C ALA A 296 9.68 -12.57 -3.75
N VAL A 297 10.19 -11.71 -4.62
CA VAL A 297 11.34 -12.03 -5.48
C VAL A 297 12.25 -10.81 -5.53
N LYS A 298 13.55 -11.06 -5.44
CA LYS A 298 14.58 -10.03 -5.61
C LYS A 298 15.14 -10.07 -7.04
N PHE A 299 15.25 -8.90 -7.65
CA PHE A 299 16.02 -8.65 -8.85
C PHE A 299 17.19 -7.75 -8.47
N GLY A 300 18.36 -8.33 -8.29
CA GLY A 300 19.49 -7.66 -7.64
C GLY A 300 19.12 -7.25 -6.20
N THR A 301 19.19 -5.95 -5.89
CA THR A 301 18.81 -5.40 -4.59
C THR A 301 17.32 -5.08 -4.48
N THR A 302 16.58 -5.02 -5.61
CA THR A 302 15.17 -4.64 -5.64
C THR A 302 14.26 -5.81 -5.29
N ARG A 303 13.58 -5.73 -4.16
CA ARG A 303 12.60 -6.72 -3.71
C ARG A 303 11.20 -6.33 -4.20
N LEU A 304 10.59 -7.19 -5.00
CA LEU A 304 9.22 -7.03 -5.49
C LEU A 304 8.30 -8.07 -4.85
N ILE A 305 7.06 -7.68 -4.60
CA ILE A 305 6.00 -8.58 -4.11
C ILE A 305 4.80 -8.53 -5.05
N ASP A 306 4.13 -9.67 -5.17
CA ASP A 306 2.86 -9.78 -5.89
C ASP A 306 2.02 -10.90 -5.28
N ASN A 307 0.72 -10.91 -5.58
CA ASN A 307 -0.19 -11.94 -5.11
C ASN A 307 -1.46 -12.02 -5.94
N ILE A 308 -2.20 -13.12 -5.75
CA ILE A 308 -3.59 -13.26 -6.15
C ILE A 308 -4.40 -13.86 -5.01
N GLN A 309 -5.70 -13.55 -4.97
CA GLN A 309 -6.67 -14.23 -4.12
C GLN A 309 -7.61 -15.06 -4.98
N ILE A 310 -7.93 -16.28 -4.52
CA ILE A 310 -8.85 -17.20 -5.17
C ILE A 310 -9.82 -17.73 -4.13
N ASP A 311 -11.11 -17.72 -4.44
CA ASP A 311 -12.14 -18.36 -3.63
C ASP A 311 -12.37 -19.78 -4.16
N VAL A 312 -11.83 -20.75 -3.44
CA VAL A 312 -11.96 -22.19 -3.77
C VAL A 312 -13.19 -22.70 -3.03
N ARG A 313 -14.35 -22.62 -3.68
CA ARG A 313 -15.59 -23.16 -3.13
C ARG A 313 -15.52 -24.68 -3.07
N HIS A 314 -16.03 -25.27 -2.00
CA HIS A 314 -16.29 -26.71 -1.99
C HIS A 314 -17.24 -27.01 -3.16
N GLN A 315 -16.73 -27.68 -4.19
CA GLN A 315 -17.63 -28.44 -5.05
C GLN A 315 -18.15 -29.57 -4.17
N LEU A 316 -19.38 -29.40 -3.68
CA LEU A 316 -20.15 -30.53 -3.11
C LEU A 316 -20.21 -31.57 -4.23
N ALA A 317 -19.54 -32.70 -3.98
CA ALA A 317 -19.58 -33.88 -4.83
C ALA A 317 -20.99 -34.48 -4.86
#